data_0e04c3b5273a38bf2131dd49f8faa433
#
_entry.id   0e04c3b5273a38bf2131dd49f8faa433
#
_cell.length_a   1.000
_cell.length_b   1.000
_cell.length_c   1.000
_cell.angle_alpha   90.00
_cell.angle_beta   90.00
_cell.angle_gamma   90.00
#
_symmetry.space_group_name_H-M   'P 1'
#
loop_
_entity.id
_entity.type
_entity.pdbx_description
1 polymer ?
#
loop_
_entity_poly.entity_id
_entity_poly.type
_entity_poly.pdbx_seq_one_letter_code
_entity_poly.pdbx_strand_id
1 'polypeptide(L)'
;MKKIIITILAAALILFSTSFALQGTAAKKAQEEHLWLMQTLLPGSENFVVEPYGGEDANIVSVHKAENGFVVETLVYGYADNIRMLTAVNNDGRVTGLVVLEAHETMGLGSKALTDHVFLKQFLNASGSFEVATQGADAFSGATGTTESASGESVEVDGITGATVTSKAIARSVNSAVGFVTGADVASSATTWGG
;
A
#
# COMPACT_ATOMS: atom_id res chain seq x y z
N MET A 1 11.96 5.79 -56.50
CA MET A 1 10.85 5.39 -55.59
C MET A 1 11.18 4.15 -54.78
N LYS A 2 11.55 3.00 -55.34
CA LYS A 2 11.85 1.77 -54.56
C LYS A 2 12.93 1.92 -53.48
N LYS A 3 14.02 2.65 -53.73
CA LYS A 3 15.13 2.87 -52.77
C LYS A 3 14.68 3.70 -51.57
N ILE A 4 13.78 4.70 -51.75
CA ILE A 4 13.26 5.55 -50.67
C ILE A 4 12.33 4.72 -49.80
N ILE A 5 11.49 3.86 -50.36
CA ILE A 5 10.59 2.98 -49.62
C ILE A 5 11.40 1.99 -48.72
N ILE A 6 12.47 1.43 -49.26
CA ILE A 6 13.35 0.50 -48.53
C ILE A 6 14.04 1.21 -47.33
N THR A 7 14.52 2.46 -47.51
CA THR A 7 15.16 3.22 -46.43
C THR A 7 14.13 3.60 -45.32
N ILE A 8 12.91 3.96 -45.70
CA ILE A 8 11.85 4.26 -44.72
C ILE A 8 11.46 3.00 -43.95
N LEU A 9 11.34 1.85 -44.61
CA LEU A 9 11.02 0.58 -43.98
C LEU A 9 12.13 0.11 -43.05
N ALA A 10 13.39 0.27 -43.41
CA ALA A 10 14.54 -0.06 -42.58
C ALA A 10 14.63 0.86 -41.35
N ALA A 11 14.37 2.17 -41.49
CA ALA A 11 14.31 3.10 -40.35
C ALA A 11 13.17 2.79 -39.40
N ALA A 12 11.99 2.46 -39.91
CA ALA A 12 10.85 2.04 -39.11
C ALA A 12 11.15 0.74 -38.32
N LEU A 13 11.83 -0.21 -38.94
CA LEU A 13 12.20 -1.48 -38.28
C LEU A 13 13.21 -1.25 -37.15
N ILE A 14 14.17 -0.35 -37.35
CA ILE A 14 15.14 0.03 -36.30
C ILE A 14 14.46 0.72 -35.14
N LEU A 15 13.57 1.68 -35.41
CA LEU A 15 12.80 2.39 -34.37
C LEU A 15 11.92 1.44 -33.58
N PHE A 16 11.28 0.49 -34.25
CA PHE A 16 10.45 -0.52 -33.58
C PHE A 16 11.27 -1.46 -32.69
N SER A 17 12.43 -1.93 -33.18
CA SER A 17 13.31 -2.81 -32.40
C SER A 17 13.93 -2.13 -31.18
N THR A 18 14.31 -0.86 -31.30
CA THR A 18 14.84 -0.07 -30.17
C THR A 18 13.76 0.24 -29.14
N SER A 19 12.54 0.56 -29.57
CA SER A 19 11.40 0.77 -28.69
C SER A 19 11.06 -0.49 -27.90
N PHE A 20 11.05 -1.65 -28.53
CA PHE A 20 10.79 -2.93 -27.89
C PHE A 20 11.90 -3.30 -26.88
N ALA A 21 13.16 -3.08 -27.21
CA ALA A 21 14.28 -3.32 -26.30
C ALA A 21 14.24 -2.40 -25.06
N LEU A 22 13.88 -1.11 -25.25
CA LEU A 22 13.71 -0.16 -24.15
C LEU A 22 12.56 -0.53 -23.22
N GLN A 23 11.44 -1.01 -23.74
CA GLN A 23 10.31 -1.48 -22.93
C GLN A 23 10.70 -2.68 -22.07
N GLY A 24 11.48 -3.63 -22.62
CA GLY A 24 11.95 -4.79 -21.86
C GLY A 24 12.90 -4.42 -20.70
N THR A 25 13.78 -3.44 -20.90
CA THR A 25 14.70 -2.97 -19.85
C THR A 25 13.97 -2.17 -18.77
N ALA A 26 12.99 -1.33 -19.15
CA ALA A 26 12.17 -0.58 -18.19
C ALA A 26 11.32 -1.49 -17.32
N ALA A 27 10.66 -2.48 -17.91
CA ALA A 27 9.85 -3.47 -17.19
C ALA A 27 10.71 -4.28 -16.22
N LYS A 28 11.90 -4.71 -16.63
CA LYS A 28 12.82 -5.45 -15.77
C LYS A 28 13.29 -4.60 -14.57
N LYS A 29 13.64 -3.34 -14.80
CA LYS A 29 14.03 -2.41 -13.74
C LYS A 29 12.90 -2.17 -12.75
N ALA A 30 11.67 -1.97 -13.22
CA ALA A 30 10.49 -1.80 -12.37
C ALA A 30 10.22 -3.05 -11.52
N GLN A 31 10.42 -4.24 -12.07
CA GLN A 31 10.27 -5.50 -11.34
C GLN A 31 11.37 -5.68 -10.28
N GLU A 32 12.61 -5.32 -10.57
CA GLU A 32 13.71 -5.35 -9.62
C GLU A 32 13.49 -4.36 -8.47
N GLU A 33 13.01 -3.16 -8.77
CA GLU A 33 12.66 -2.14 -7.78
C GLU A 33 11.49 -2.59 -6.88
N HIS A 34 10.45 -3.17 -7.46
CA HIS A 34 9.33 -3.72 -6.71
C HIS A 34 9.76 -4.86 -5.78
N LEU A 35 10.60 -5.78 -6.25
CA LEU A 35 11.16 -6.85 -5.43
C LEU A 35 12.01 -6.30 -4.28
N TRP A 36 12.85 -5.31 -4.54
CA TRP A 36 13.65 -4.65 -3.52
C TRP A 36 12.78 -3.98 -2.44
N LEU A 37 11.68 -3.32 -2.84
CA LEU A 37 10.72 -2.75 -1.89
C LEU A 37 10.11 -3.84 -1.00
N MET A 38 9.64 -4.94 -1.58
CA MET A 38 9.07 -6.05 -0.80
C MET A 38 10.07 -6.64 0.19
N GLN A 39 11.32 -6.83 -0.21
CA GLN A 39 12.39 -7.30 0.68
C GLN A 39 12.71 -6.32 1.81
N THR A 40 12.62 -5.03 1.53
CA THR A 40 12.82 -3.98 2.54
C THR A 40 11.68 -3.94 3.55
N LEU A 41 10.43 -4.14 3.10
CA LEU A 41 9.24 -4.11 3.95
C LEU A 41 9.08 -5.38 4.78
N LEU A 42 9.51 -6.54 4.26
CA LEU A 42 9.46 -7.83 4.94
C LEU A 42 10.89 -8.41 5.06
N PRO A 43 11.68 -7.96 6.04
CA PRO A 43 13.08 -8.37 6.19
C PRO A 43 13.24 -9.87 6.39
N GLY A 44 14.29 -10.44 5.80
CA GLY A 44 14.60 -11.87 5.88
C GLY A 44 13.80 -12.73 4.91
N SER A 45 13.05 -12.12 3.99
CA SER A 45 12.35 -12.81 2.91
C SER A 45 13.03 -12.53 1.57
N GLU A 46 13.29 -13.56 0.78
CA GLU A 46 13.96 -13.45 -0.52
C GLU A 46 13.05 -13.85 -1.67
N ASN A 47 12.20 -14.86 -1.46
CA ASN A 47 11.36 -15.44 -2.50
C ASN A 47 9.89 -15.03 -2.30
N PHE A 48 9.41 -14.15 -3.17
CA PHE A 48 8.02 -13.72 -3.18
C PHE A 48 7.27 -14.43 -4.31
N VAL A 49 6.19 -15.12 -3.95
CA VAL A 49 5.30 -15.81 -4.90
C VAL A 49 3.97 -15.12 -4.90
N VAL A 50 3.46 -14.78 -6.08
CA VAL A 50 2.11 -14.22 -6.21
C VAL A 50 1.10 -15.27 -5.78
N GLU A 51 0.30 -14.95 -4.77
CA GLU A 51 -0.82 -15.77 -4.32
C GLU A 51 -2.10 -15.24 -4.94
N PRO A 52 -2.88 -16.08 -5.65
CA PRO A 52 -4.13 -15.65 -6.24
C PRO A 52 -5.10 -15.19 -5.13
N TYR A 53 -5.55 -13.94 -5.21
CA TYR A 53 -6.55 -13.43 -4.29
C TYR A 53 -7.95 -13.61 -4.88
N GLY A 54 -8.78 -14.36 -4.17
CA GLY A 54 -10.18 -14.62 -4.53
C GLY A 54 -11.17 -14.16 -3.44
N GLY A 55 -10.70 -13.31 -2.51
CA GLY A 55 -11.53 -12.78 -1.43
C GLY A 55 -12.45 -11.64 -1.88
N GLU A 56 -13.27 -11.16 -0.94
CA GLU A 56 -14.29 -10.14 -1.20
C GLU A 56 -13.80 -8.70 -0.98
N ASP A 57 -12.60 -8.50 -0.38
CA ASP A 57 -12.06 -7.15 -0.15
C ASP A 57 -11.58 -6.52 -1.45
N ALA A 58 -12.39 -5.62 -1.99
CA ALA A 58 -12.10 -4.91 -3.24
C ALA A 58 -10.86 -3.99 -3.17
N ASN A 59 -10.34 -3.72 -1.97
CA ASN A 59 -9.14 -2.90 -1.81
C ASN A 59 -7.86 -3.69 -2.15
N ILE A 60 -7.87 -5.03 -2.08
CA ILE A 60 -6.70 -5.86 -2.35
C ILE A 60 -6.51 -6.04 -3.84
N VAL A 61 -5.36 -5.62 -4.35
CA VAL A 61 -4.98 -5.71 -5.78
C VAL A 61 -4.15 -6.96 -6.04
N SER A 62 -3.14 -7.20 -5.20
CA SER A 62 -2.29 -8.38 -5.31
C SER A 62 -1.73 -8.78 -3.95
N VAL A 63 -1.39 -10.06 -3.83
CA VAL A 63 -0.80 -10.65 -2.63
C VAL A 63 0.47 -11.37 -3.02
N HIS A 64 1.55 -11.07 -2.32
CA HIS A 64 2.85 -11.71 -2.50
C HIS A 64 3.21 -12.43 -1.20
N LYS A 65 3.24 -13.75 -1.26
CA LYS A 65 3.61 -14.61 -0.13
C LYS A 65 5.10 -14.83 -0.11
N ALA A 66 5.67 -14.75 1.09
CA ALA A 66 7.04 -15.13 1.36
C ALA A 66 7.12 -16.05 2.59
N GLU A 67 8.32 -16.48 2.96
CA GLU A 67 8.55 -17.38 4.09
C GLU A 67 8.10 -16.76 5.41
N ASN A 68 8.38 -15.46 5.63
CA ASN A 68 8.15 -14.77 6.89
C ASN A 68 6.79 -14.04 6.97
N GLY A 69 5.98 -14.08 5.91
CA GLY A 69 4.70 -13.37 5.86
C GLY A 69 4.24 -13.04 4.45
N PHE A 70 3.54 -11.92 4.34
CA PHE A 70 2.92 -11.49 3.10
C PHE A 70 3.20 -10.01 2.85
N VAL A 71 3.31 -9.65 1.57
CA VAL A 71 3.24 -8.24 1.12
C VAL A 71 1.98 -8.09 0.30
N VAL A 72 1.08 -7.26 0.78
CA VAL A 72 -0.23 -7.03 0.17
C VAL A 72 -0.23 -5.67 -0.51
N GLU A 73 -0.55 -5.66 -1.78
CA GLU A 73 -0.77 -4.43 -2.54
C GLU A 73 -2.25 -4.07 -2.47
N THR A 74 -2.53 -2.84 -2.09
CA THR A 74 -3.88 -2.32 -1.96
C THR A 74 -4.07 -1.07 -2.80
N LEU A 75 -5.32 -0.84 -3.22
CA LEU A 75 -5.77 0.38 -3.88
C LEU A 75 -7.00 0.88 -3.14
N VAL A 76 -6.88 1.98 -2.44
CA VAL A 76 -7.95 2.57 -1.63
C VAL A 76 -8.23 4.00 -2.10
N TYR A 77 -9.47 4.42 -2.02
CA TYR A 77 -9.83 5.81 -2.35
C TYR A 77 -9.45 6.74 -1.20
N GLY A 78 -8.59 7.73 -1.48
CA GLY A 78 -8.18 8.80 -0.58
C GLY A 78 -9.17 9.96 -0.57
N TYR A 79 -8.65 11.19 -0.38
CA TYR A 79 -9.45 12.41 -0.48
C TYR A 79 -9.64 12.87 -1.93
N ALA A 80 -8.57 12.92 -2.71
CA ALA A 80 -8.61 13.43 -4.09
C ALA A 80 -8.61 12.30 -5.13
N ASP A 81 -7.87 11.22 -4.90
CA ASP A 81 -7.71 10.10 -5.83
C ASP A 81 -7.37 8.81 -5.08
N ASN A 82 -7.16 7.75 -5.83
CA ASN A 82 -6.73 6.46 -5.29
C ASN A 82 -5.30 6.54 -4.74
N ILE A 83 -5.10 5.82 -3.65
CA ILE A 83 -3.81 5.61 -3.00
C ILE A 83 -3.45 4.14 -3.18
N ARG A 84 -2.32 3.87 -3.82
CA ARG A 84 -1.75 2.54 -4.00
C ARG A 84 -0.64 2.32 -2.99
N MET A 85 -0.73 1.26 -2.21
CA MET A 85 0.22 0.98 -1.13
C MET A 85 0.68 -0.47 -1.15
N LEU A 86 1.89 -0.71 -0.65
CA LEU A 86 2.33 -2.03 -0.18
C LEU A 86 2.35 -2.03 1.34
N THR A 87 1.75 -3.04 1.93
CA THR A 87 1.81 -3.31 3.37
C THR A 87 2.35 -4.72 3.58
N ALA A 88 3.44 -4.82 4.31
CA ALA A 88 4.03 -6.10 4.69
C ALA A 88 3.54 -6.49 6.09
N VAL A 89 3.09 -7.72 6.21
CA VAL A 89 2.55 -8.31 7.44
C VAL A 89 3.21 -9.66 7.65
N ASN A 90 3.78 -9.88 8.83
CA ASN A 90 4.40 -11.16 9.16
C ASN A 90 3.35 -12.25 9.44
N ASN A 91 3.81 -13.49 9.63
CA ASN A 91 2.92 -14.62 9.90
C ASN A 91 2.15 -14.50 11.24
N ASP A 92 2.56 -13.61 12.14
CA ASP A 92 1.87 -13.31 13.40
C ASP A 92 0.80 -12.20 13.24
N GLY A 93 0.57 -11.73 12.02
CA GLY A 93 -0.37 -10.65 11.74
C GLY A 93 0.13 -9.24 12.09
N ARG A 94 1.44 -9.05 12.34
CA ARG A 94 2.02 -7.75 12.66
C ARG A 94 2.54 -7.05 11.41
N VAL A 95 2.27 -5.77 11.30
CA VAL A 95 2.79 -4.93 10.22
C VAL A 95 4.30 -4.73 10.39
N THR A 96 5.09 -5.18 9.42
CA THR A 96 6.56 -5.03 9.42
C THR A 96 7.02 -3.82 8.62
N GLY A 97 6.23 -3.39 7.64
CA GLY A 97 6.55 -2.24 6.81
C GLY A 97 5.37 -1.82 5.95
N LEU A 98 5.37 -0.56 5.56
CA LEU A 98 4.40 -0.04 4.61
C LEU A 98 5.02 1.06 3.75
N VAL A 99 4.58 1.18 2.51
CA VAL A 99 5.03 2.22 1.59
C VAL A 99 3.91 2.61 0.62
N VAL A 100 3.81 3.89 0.34
CA VAL A 100 2.92 4.41 -0.70
C VAL A 100 3.65 4.32 -2.03
N LEU A 101 3.07 3.61 -3.00
CA LEU A 101 3.60 3.47 -4.35
C LEU A 101 3.16 4.63 -5.25
N GLU A 102 1.88 4.99 -5.13
CA GLU A 102 1.27 6.02 -5.97
C GLU A 102 0.13 6.70 -5.21
N ALA A 103 0.07 8.01 -5.29
CA ALA A 103 -1.03 8.80 -4.77
C ALA A 103 -1.04 10.19 -5.41
N HIS A 104 -2.24 10.71 -5.70
CA HIS A 104 -2.45 12.05 -6.23
C HIS A 104 -3.33 12.86 -5.27
N GLU A 105 -2.78 13.10 -4.07
CA GLU A 105 -3.48 13.81 -3.00
C GLU A 105 -3.24 15.32 -3.03
N THR A 106 -4.16 16.08 -2.43
CA THR A 106 -4.05 17.54 -2.34
C THR A 106 -2.79 17.96 -1.60
N MET A 107 -1.99 18.80 -2.24
CA MET A 107 -0.73 19.31 -1.67
C MET A 107 -0.98 20.09 -0.36
N GLY A 108 -0.16 19.81 0.65
CA GLY A 108 -0.21 20.48 1.95
C GLY A 108 -1.28 19.94 2.91
N LEU A 109 -2.19 19.08 2.45
CA LEU A 109 -3.20 18.40 3.26
C LEU A 109 -3.00 16.88 3.19
N GLY A 110 -3.67 16.17 2.27
CA GLY A 110 -3.57 14.73 2.12
C GLY A 110 -2.14 14.23 1.91
N SER A 111 -1.32 14.96 1.14
CA SER A 111 0.09 14.62 0.93
C SER A 111 0.92 14.52 2.22
N LYS A 112 0.53 15.22 3.30
CA LYS A 112 1.22 15.08 4.60
C LYS A 112 1.04 13.70 5.20
N ALA A 113 -0.16 13.14 5.16
CA ALA A 113 -0.41 11.81 5.70
C ALA A 113 0.39 10.71 4.98
N LEU A 114 0.67 10.91 3.68
CA LEU A 114 1.45 9.97 2.87
C LEU A 114 2.96 9.94 3.23
N THR A 115 3.48 11.01 3.82
CA THR A 115 4.92 11.19 4.06
C THR A 115 5.29 11.44 5.52
N ASP A 116 4.30 11.59 6.41
CA ASP A 116 4.55 11.81 7.82
C ASP A 116 5.01 10.51 8.51
N HIS A 117 6.30 10.46 8.81
CA HIS A 117 6.89 9.28 9.45
C HIS A 117 6.37 9.02 10.87
N VAL A 118 5.89 10.03 11.59
CA VAL A 118 5.33 9.86 12.93
C VAL A 118 3.99 9.14 12.82
N PHE A 119 3.15 9.57 11.88
CA PHE A 119 1.88 8.92 11.60
C PHE A 119 2.07 7.49 11.09
N LEU A 120 2.91 7.29 10.07
CA LEU A 120 3.11 5.96 9.47
C LEU A 120 3.75 4.94 10.43
N LYS A 121 4.58 5.38 11.36
CA LYS A 121 5.19 4.50 12.37
C LYS A 121 4.18 3.91 13.36
N GLN A 122 3.03 4.52 13.55
CA GLN A 122 2.02 4.02 14.48
C GLN A 122 1.46 2.66 14.05
N PHE A 123 1.54 2.32 12.76
CA PHE A 123 1.11 1.02 12.23
C PHE A 123 2.14 -0.08 12.45
N LEU A 124 3.43 0.26 12.64
CA LEU A 124 4.51 -0.74 12.68
C LEU A 124 4.51 -1.54 13.97
N ASN A 125 4.77 -2.83 13.85
CA ASN A 125 4.79 -3.84 14.92
C ASN A 125 3.44 -4.04 15.63
N ALA A 126 2.38 -3.38 15.16
CA ALA A 126 1.03 -3.56 15.66
C ALA A 126 0.26 -4.59 14.81
N SER A 127 -0.77 -5.17 15.40
CA SER A 127 -1.69 -6.12 14.77
C SER A 127 -3.11 -5.82 15.24
N GLY A 128 -4.10 -6.20 14.47
CA GLY A 128 -5.51 -5.94 14.76
C GLY A 128 -6.12 -4.91 13.81
N SER A 129 -7.27 -4.35 14.18
CA SER A 129 -7.96 -3.32 13.40
C SER A 129 -7.46 -1.93 13.79
N PHE A 130 -7.08 -1.13 12.82
CA PHE A 130 -6.61 0.25 13.05
C PHE A 130 -7.75 1.23 12.85
N GLU A 131 -7.95 2.10 13.84
CA GLU A 131 -8.91 3.18 13.79
C GLU A 131 -8.21 4.53 13.94
N VAL A 132 -8.60 5.50 13.09
CA VAL A 132 -7.99 6.84 13.13
C VAL A 132 -8.75 7.73 14.08
N ALA A 133 -8.09 8.16 15.16
CA ALA A 133 -8.58 9.18 16.05
C ALA A 133 -8.71 10.51 15.32
N THR A 134 -9.90 11.09 15.37
CA THR A 134 -10.15 12.44 14.86
C THR A 134 -10.02 13.44 16.02
N GLN A 135 -8.97 14.22 16.03
CA GLN A 135 -8.86 15.34 16.97
C GLN A 135 -10.01 16.32 16.72
N GLY A 136 -11.00 16.32 17.61
CA GLY A 136 -12.13 17.24 17.52
C GLY A 136 -13.35 16.91 18.35
N ALA A 137 -13.55 15.65 18.72
CA ALA A 137 -14.68 15.26 19.55
C ALA A 137 -14.32 14.93 21.01
N ASP A 138 -13.08 14.45 21.29
CA ASP A 138 -12.69 14.03 22.63
C ASP A 138 -11.24 14.41 22.99
N ALA A 139 -10.90 15.69 22.87
CA ALA A 139 -9.58 16.24 23.26
C ALA A 139 -9.29 16.18 24.77
N PHE A 140 -9.87 15.26 25.52
CA PHE A 140 -9.72 15.16 26.97
C PHE A 140 -9.39 13.76 27.51
N SER A 141 -9.04 12.80 26.67
CA SER A 141 -8.47 11.53 27.13
C SER A 141 -7.01 11.46 26.75
N GLY A 142 -6.15 11.88 27.67
CA GLY A 142 -4.71 11.72 27.57
C GLY A 142 -4.34 10.24 27.63
N ALA A 143 -4.25 9.61 26.48
CA ALA A 143 -3.69 8.27 26.32
C ALA A 143 -2.57 8.31 25.29
N THR A 144 -1.37 8.66 25.77
CA THR A 144 -0.13 8.20 25.17
C THR A 144 0.02 6.73 25.54
N GLY A 145 -0.31 5.84 24.59
CA GLY A 145 -0.19 4.42 24.84
C GLY A 145 0.05 3.66 23.55
N THR A 146 1.30 3.26 23.30
CA THR A 146 1.61 2.07 22.52
C THR A 146 0.97 0.89 23.24
N THR A 147 -0.24 0.52 22.85
CA THR A 147 -0.92 -0.63 23.43
C THR A 147 -0.60 -1.85 22.58
N GLU A 148 0.11 -2.81 23.15
CA GLU A 148 0.19 -4.18 22.63
C GLU A 148 -1.22 -4.78 22.75
N SER A 149 -1.97 -4.78 21.65
CA SER A 149 -3.26 -5.45 21.61
C SER A 149 -3.11 -6.89 21.14
N ALA A 150 -3.37 -7.79 22.05
CA ALA A 150 -3.61 -9.19 21.73
C ALA A 150 -5.03 -9.31 21.16
N SER A 151 -5.15 -9.91 19.99
CA SER A 151 -6.35 -10.43 19.32
C SER A 151 -7.71 -9.83 19.72
N GLY A 152 -8.22 -8.91 18.91
CA GLY A 152 -9.61 -8.45 18.95
C GLY A 152 -9.84 -7.02 19.42
N GLU A 153 -8.81 -6.27 19.78
CA GLU A 153 -8.88 -4.86 20.14
C GLU A 153 -8.49 -3.97 18.97
N SER A 154 -9.17 -2.83 18.80
CA SER A 154 -8.81 -1.82 17.83
C SER A 154 -7.56 -1.06 18.30
N VAL A 155 -6.63 -0.81 17.37
CA VAL A 155 -5.46 0.02 17.58
C VAL A 155 -5.81 1.44 17.15
N GLU A 156 -5.85 2.36 18.10
CA GLU A 156 -6.10 3.77 17.81
C GLU A 156 -4.82 4.42 17.28
N VAL A 157 -4.90 5.10 16.12
CA VAL A 157 -3.82 5.87 15.52
C VAL A 157 -4.20 7.33 15.39
N ASP A 158 -3.29 8.22 15.76
CA ASP A 158 -3.49 9.66 15.66
C ASP A 158 -3.47 10.11 14.20
N GLY A 159 -4.60 10.58 13.68
CA GLY A 159 -4.68 11.06 12.31
C GLY A 159 -4.02 12.43 12.11
N ILE A 160 -3.68 12.75 10.88
CA ILE A 160 -3.10 14.05 10.52
C ILE A 160 -4.20 15.12 10.43
N THR A 161 -4.06 16.19 11.21
CA THR A 161 -5.00 17.33 11.18
C THR A 161 -5.08 17.93 9.77
N GLY A 162 -6.29 18.04 9.25
CA GLY A 162 -6.55 18.49 7.88
C GLY A 162 -6.36 17.43 6.80
N ALA A 163 -5.97 16.19 7.17
CA ALA A 163 -5.84 15.06 6.26
C ALA A 163 -6.57 13.81 6.76
N THR A 164 -7.66 13.98 7.50
CA THR A 164 -8.39 12.88 8.14
C THR A 164 -8.86 11.81 7.14
N VAL A 165 -9.35 12.23 5.96
CA VAL A 165 -9.82 11.29 4.93
C VAL A 165 -8.68 10.44 4.41
N THR A 166 -7.53 11.05 4.11
CA THR A 166 -6.34 10.35 3.66
C THR A 166 -5.76 9.46 4.77
N SER A 167 -5.74 9.92 6.03
CA SER A 167 -5.32 9.10 7.18
C SER A 167 -6.19 7.85 7.33
N LYS A 168 -7.51 7.99 7.20
CA LYS A 168 -8.46 6.87 7.23
C LYS A 168 -8.27 5.93 6.03
N ALA A 169 -7.95 6.46 4.85
CA ALA A 169 -7.66 5.63 3.67
C ALA A 169 -6.41 4.76 3.90
N ILE A 170 -5.34 5.33 4.48
CA ILE A 170 -4.13 4.59 4.84
C ILE A 170 -4.46 3.49 5.86
N ALA A 171 -5.19 3.81 6.93
CA ALA A 171 -5.61 2.82 7.92
C ALA A 171 -6.45 1.69 7.28
N ARG A 172 -7.35 2.01 6.35
CA ARG A 172 -8.13 1.02 5.58
C ARG A 172 -7.23 0.10 4.77
N SER A 173 -6.22 0.65 4.09
CA SER A 173 -5.22 -0.13 3.35
C SER A 173 -4.50 -1.13 4.25
N VAL A 174 -4.05 -0.67 5.42
CA VAL A 174 -3.37 -1.53 6.40
C VAL A 174 -4.33 -2.59 6.95
N ASN A 175 -5.57 -2.22 7.26
CA ASN A 175 -6.60 -3.15 7.72
C ASN A 175 -6.88 -4.27 6.72
N SER A 176 -6.97 -3.93 5.42
CA SER A 176 -7.13 -4.93 4.36
C SER A 176 -5.97 -5.93 4.35
N ALA A 177 -4.73 -5.46 4.50
CA ALA A 177 -3.56 -6.32 4.52
C ALA A 177 -3.51 -7.22 5.78
N VAL A 178 -3.75 -6.66 6.96
CA VAL A 178 -3.78 -7.41 8.23
C VAL A 178 -4.94 -8.41 8.24
N GLY A 179 -6.12 -7.98 7.79
CA GLY A 179 -7.31 -8.84 7.68
C GLY A 179 -7.09 -10.04 6.78
N PHE A 180 -6.41 -9.85 5.64
CA PHE A 180 -6.03 -10.95 4.76
C PHE A 180 -5.17 -12.00 5.50
N VAL A 181 -4.15 -11.57 6.23
CA VAL A 181 -3.20 -12.47 6.89
C VAL A 181 -3.82 -13.16 8.12
N THR A 182 -4.61 -12.42 8.90
CA THR A 182 -5.21 -12.95 10.14
C THR A 182 -6.53 -13.69 9.91
N GLY A 183 -7.11 -13.59 8.72
CA GLY A 183 -8.45 -14.09 8.43
C GLY A 183 -9.55 -13.34 9.20
N ALA A 184 -9.24 -12.17 9.76
CA ALA A 184 -10.20 -11.33 10.43
C ALA A 184 -10.88 -10.42 9.39
N ASP A 185 -12.20 -10.30 9.46
CA ASP A 185 -12.96 -9.36 8.64
C ASP A 185 -12.82 -7.94 9.22
N VAL A 186 -11.66 -7.34 8.98
CA VAL A 186 -11.37 -5.95 9.39
C VAL A 186 -11.84 -4.91 8.37
N ALA A 187 -12.30 -5.35 7.20
CA ALA A 187 -12.82 -4.44 6.17
C ALA A 187 -14.18 -3.84 6.55
N SER A 188 -14.96 -4.54 7.37
CA SER A 188 -16.29 -4.10 7.79
C SER A 188 -16.29 -2.91 8.76
N SER A 189 -15.17 -2.65 9.45
CA SER A 189 -15.04 -1.48 10.34
C SER A 189 -14.67 -0.20 9.59
N ALA A 190 -14.33 -0.28 8.32
CA ALA A 190 -14.06 0.88 7.50
C ALA A 190 -15.38 1.60 7.16
N THR A 191 -15.70 2.56 7.96
CA THR A 191 -16.75 3.58 7.84
C THR A 191 -17.41 3.63 6.48
N THR A 192 -18.61 3.04 6.38
CA THR A 192 -19.58 3.44 5.38
C THR A 192 -19.84 4.93 5.57
N TRP A 193 -19.47 5.75 4.60
CA TRP A 193 -20.08 7.07 4.46
C TRP A 193 -21.54 6.81 4.16
N GLY A 194 -22.36 6.91 5.20
CA GLY A 194 -23.81 6.97 5.02
C GLY A 194 -24.12 8.22 4.23
N GLY A 195 -24.74 8.04 3.06
CA GLY A 195 -25.32 9.09 2.25
C GLY A 195 -26.48 9.78 2.94
#